data_d1e162792b39f9c2c4ef9da34bdcba94
#
_entry.id   d1e162792b39f9c2c4ef9da34bdcba94
#
_cell.length_a   1.000
_cell.length_b   1.000
_cell.length_c   1.000
_cell.angle_alpha   90.00
_cell.angle_beta   90.00
_cell.angle_gamma   90.00
#
_symmetry.space_group_name_H-M   'P 1'
#
loop_
_entity.id
_entity.type
_entity.pdbx_description
1 polymer ?
#
loop_
_entity_poly.entity_id
_entity_poly.type
_entity_poly.pdbx_seq_one_letter_code
_entity_poly.pdbx_strand_id
1 'polypeptide(L)'
;ILTRLVGSEMCIRDSPKSLGKMASHQTIRKLSPKKIGSEKLSVIFDKRIAKGMLNVFASAISSSAIARGTSFLKDQLNEQIFSNSINIIDKPDIIKGLGSKNFDSEGVKSETINLVKEGVLKSYLVDTYNGRKLNLKSNGRSGGTTNLYFENGNQSYDELLKMNSKCIYITETIGHGSNLVTGDYSVGATGFLVENGQFKYPINEITIAGNFKDMFKRIFLANDLDFEYSTNSPTMMIEGMTVAGKWVVFV
;
A
#
# COMPACT_ATOMS: atom_id res chain seq x y z
N ILE A 1 -20.42 4.44 -30.19
CA ILE A 1 -20.97 4.89 -28.87
C ILE A 1 -21.06 3.71 -27.90
N LEU A 2 -21.47 2.53 -28.37
CA LEU A 2 -21.58 1.33 -27.51
C LEU A 2 -20.25 0.78 -26.99
N THR A 3 -19.15 0.95 -27.72
CA THR A 3 -17.82 0.47 -27.30
C THR A 3 -17.17 1.29 -26.19
N ARG A 4 -17.59 2.53 -25.96
CA ARG A 4 -17.11 3.36 -24.83
C ARG A 4 -17.84 3.09 -23.50
N LEU A 5 -19.01 2.48 -23.55
CA LEU A 5 -19.79 2.14 -22.35
C LEU A 5 -19.29 0.85 -21.65
N VAL A 6 -18.53 0.01 -22.35
CA VAL A 6 -18.00 -1.25 -21.79
C VAL A 6 -16.92 -1.02 -20.72
N GLY A 7 -16.24 0.12 -20.74
CA GLY A 7 -15.24 0.48 -19.72
C GLY A 7 -15.81 1.01 -18.39
N SER A 8 -17.14 1.23 -18.31
CA SER A 8 -17.77 1.79 -17.09
C SER A 8 -18.61 0.76 -16.34
N GLU A 9 -18.45 -0.53 -16.59
CA GLU A 9 -19.16 -1.59 -15.86
C GLU A 9 -18.92 -1.56 -14.36
N MET A 10 -17.77 -1.06 -13.92
CA MET A 10 -17.50 -0.87 -12.47
C MET A 10 -18.40 0.22 -11.85
N CYS A 11 -18.74 1.26 -12.61
CA CYS A 11 -19.68 2.29 -12.15
C CYS A 11 -21.15 1.85 -12.21
N ILE A 12 -21.48 0.85 -13.01
CA ILE A 12 -22.87 0.34 -13.17
C ILE A 12 -23.23 -0.68 -12.06
N ARG A 13 -22.24 -1.31 -11.45
CA ARG A 13 -22.46 -2.31 -10.38
C ARG A 13 -22.94 -1.70 -9.07
N ASP A 14 -22.61 -0.44 -8.81
CA ASP A 14 -22.94 0.20 -7.55
C ASP A 14 -24.22 1.03 -7.68
N SER A 15 -25.23 0.67 -6.93
CA SER A 15 -26.43 1.49 -6.81
C SER A 15 -26.07 2.84 -6.18
N PRO A 16 -26.44 4.00 -6.77
CA PRO A 16 -26.23 5.32 -6.15
C PRO A 16 -26.75 5.40 -4.72
N LYS A 17 -27.82 4.67 -4.42
CA LYS A 17 -28.39 4.57 -3.07
C LYS A 17 -27.46 3.81 -2.10
N SER A 18 -26.79 2.74 -2.54
CA SER A 18 -25.84 2.00 -1.71
C SER A 18 -24.58 2.80 -1.45
N LEU A 19 -24.06 3.50 -2.47
CA LEU A 19 -22.92 4.41 -2.33
C LEU A 19 -23.22 5.55 -1.35
N GLY A 20 -24.39 6.19 -1.49
CA GLY A 20 -24.82 7.24 -0.57
C GLY A 20 -24.95 6.76 0.88
N LYS A 21 -25.51 5.56 1.09
CA LYS A 21 -25.59 4.95 2.43
C LYS A 21 -24.22 4.64 3.01
N MET A 22 -23.32 4.08 2.19
CA MET A 22 -21.95 3.76 2.63
C MET A 22 -21.18 5.02 3.00
N ALA A 23 -21.24 6.06 2.18
CA ALA A 23 -20.58 7.34 2.44
C ALA A 23 -21.12 8.00 3.73
N SER A 24 -22.45 8.03 3.90
CA SER A 24 -23.11 8.53 5.09
C SER A 24 -22.68 7.75 6.37
N HIS A 25 -22.71 6.42 6.31
CA HIS A 25 -22.29 5.57 7.42
C HIS A 25 -20.81 5.82 7.81
N GLN A 26 -19.91 5.90 6.83
CA GLN A 26 -18.50 6.20 7.09
C GLN A 26 -18.29 7.57 7.71
N THR A 27 -19.07 8.58 7.28
CA THR A 27 -19.00 9.94 7.82
C THR A 27 -19.50 10.00 9.27
N ILE A 28 -20.66 9.38 9.55
CA ILE A 28 -21.25 9.36 10.90
C ILE A 28 -20.30 8.70 11.90
N ARG A 29 -19.64 7.61 11.53
CA ARG A 29 -18.66 6.93 12.41
C ARG A 29 -17.47 7.78 12.80
N LYS A 30 -17.15 8.84 12.04
CA LYS A 30 -16.01 9.75 12.30
C LYS A 30 -16.39 10.97 13.15
N LEU A 31 -17.65 11.12 13.54
CA LEU A 31 -18.10 12.25 14.36
C LEU A 31 -17.51 12.17 15.78
N SER A 32 -17.25 13.35 16.35
CA SER A 32 -16.70 13.52 17.70
C SER A 32 -15.38 12.76 17.95
N PRO A 33 -14.36 12.96 17.09
CA PRO A 33 -13.09 12.28 17.23
C PRO A 33 -12.36 12.70 18.51
N LYS A 34 -11.59 11.77 19.08
CA LYS A 34 -10.75 12.01 20.25
C LYS A 34 -9.28 12.09 19.87
N LYS A 35 -8.51 12.85 20.63
CA LYS A 35 -7.04 12.86 20.54
C LYS A 35 -6.47 11.76 21.41
N ILE A 36 -5.39 11.14 20.95
CA ILE A 36 -4.64 10.12 21.69
C ILE A 36 -3.26 10.63 22.08
N GLY A 37 -2.63 9.99 23.05
CA GLY A 37 -1.25 10.28 23.42
C GLY A 37 -0.24 9.77 22.38
N SER A 38 1.02 10.18 22.54
CA SER A 38 2.12 9.68 21.70
C SER A 38 2.64 8.36 22.26
N GLU A 39 2.60 7.30 21.45
CA GLU A 39 3.03 5.97 21.82
C GLU A 39 3.43 5.14 20.60
N LYS A 40 4.12 4.01 20.81
CA LYS A 40 4.35 3.02 19.74
C LYS A 40 3.22 2.01 19.73
N LEU A 41 2.55 1.89 18.58
CA LEU A 41 1.40 1.01 18.39
C LEU A 41 1.51 0.22 17.08
N SER A 42 0.78 -0.86 17.01
CA SER A 42 0.44 -1.49 15.74
C SER A 42 -0.57 -0.63 15.00
N VAL A 43 -0.34 -0.41 13.72
CA VAL A 43 -1.19 0.40 12.85
C VAL A 43 -1.76 -0.49 11.76
N ILE A 44 -3.08 -0.56 11.68
CA ILE A 44 -3.80 -1.29 10.64
C ILE A 44 -4.24 -0.28 9.58
N PHE A 45 -3.89 -0.52 8.34
CA PHE A 45 -4.27 0.27 7.19
C PHE A 45 -5.44 -0.40 6.46
N ASP A 46 -6.54 0.34 6.31
CA ASP A 46 -7.63 -0.04 5.38
C ASP A 46 -7.05 -0.37 4.01
N LYS A 47 -7.56 -1.37 3.32
CA LYS A 47 -7.04 -1.83 2.01
C LYS A 47 -6.91 -0.70 0.98
N ARG A 48 -7.78 0.33 1.02
CA ARG A 48 -7.71 1.51 0.15
C ARG A 48 -6.50 2.39 0.45
N ILE A 49 -6.03 2.39 1.70
CA ILE A 49 -4.85 3.15 2.14
C ILE A 49 -3.59 2.29 1.98
N ALA A 50 -3.67 1.00 2.32
CA ALA A 50 -2.57 0.04 2.24
C ALA A 50 -1.95 -0.03 0.84
N LYS A 51 -2.75 0.10 -0.24
CA LYS A 51 -2.23 0.21 -1.61
C LYS A 51 -1.23 1.35 -1.82
N GLY A 52 -1.29 2.40 -0.99
CA GLY A 52 -0.31 3.50 -1.02
C GLY A 52 1.11 3.03 -0.71
N MET A 53 1.27 2.02 0.14
CA MET A 53 2.58 1.42 0.43
C MET A 53 3.18 0.74 -0.81
N LEU A 54 2.35 0.07 -1.63
CA LEU A 54 2.77 -0.51 -2.91
C LEU A 54 3.20 0.56 -3.92
N ASN A 55 2.51 1.70 -3.97
CA ASN A 55 2.90 2.79 -4.86
C ASN A 55 4.27 3.37 -4.47
N VAL A 56 4.53 3.53 -3.17
CA VAL A 56 5.85 3.94 -2.67
C VAL A 56 6.91 2.88 -2.98
N PHE A 57 6.62 1.61 -2.74
CA PHE A 57 7.50 0.50 -3.10
C PHE A 57 7.81 0.49 -4.59
N ALA A 58 6.80 0.57 -5.48
CA ALA A 58 6.98 0.63 -6.93
C ALA A 58 7.87 1.81 -7.36
N SER A 59 7.69 2.97 -6.74
CA SER A 59 8.54 4.15 -6.98
C SER A 59 9.98 3.91 -6.55
N ALA A 60 10.18 3.26 -5.40
CA ALA A 60 11.51 2.94 -4.88
C ALA A 60 12.27 1.92 -5.72
N ILE A 61 11.58 0.95 -6.34
CA ILE A 61 12.19 -0.06 -7.22
C ILE A 61 12.20 0.34 -8.71
N SER A 62 11.81 1.57 -9.05
CA SER A 62 11.91 2.04 -10.44
C SER A 62 13.37 2.14 -10.88
N SER A 63 13.69 1.63 -12.05
CA SER A 63 15.06 1.67 -12.60
C SER A 63 15.64 3.08 -12.64
N SER A 64 14.79 4.11 -12.82
CA SER A 64 15.22 5.49 -12.80
C SER A 64 15.65 5.97 -11.40
N ALA A 65 14.96 5.58 -10.33
CA ALA A 65 15.36 5.90 -8.95
C ALA A 65 16.62 5.14 -8.55
N ILE A 66 16.73 3.86 -8.94
CA ILE A 66 17.90 3.01 -8.70
C ILE A 66 19.13 3.58 -9.41
N ALA A 67 19.01 3.91 -10.71
CA ALA A 67 20.14 4.43 -11.51
C ALA A 67 20.63 5.80 -11.04
N ARG A 68 19.75 6.63 -10.49
CA ARG A 68 20.11 7.92 -9.87
C ARG A 68 20.66 7.78 -8.45
N GLY A 69 20.53 6.61 -7.82
CA GLY A 69 20.90 6.43 -6.41
C GLY A 69 19.95 7.12 -5.42
N THR A 70 18.71 7.40 -5.83
CA THR A 70 17.70 8.11 -5.03
C THR A 70 16.67 7.16 -4.43
N SER A 71 17.05 5.92 -4.17
CA SER A 71 16.18 4.92 -3.55
C SER A 71 16.87 4.23 -2.38
N PHE A 72 16.13 4.07 -1.27
CA PHE A 72 16.57 3.27 -0.13
C PHE A 72 16.66 1.76 -0.43
N LEU A 73 16.11 1.33 -1.59
CA LEU A 73 16.20 -0.05 -2.10
C LEU A 73 17.29 -0.23 -3.15
N LYS A 74 18.13 0.80 -3.39
CA LYS A 74 19.34 0.64 -4.20
C LYS A 74 20.19 -0.48 -3.59
N ASP A 75 20.74 -1.32 -4.43
CA ASP A 75 21.61 -2.46 -4.06
C ASP A 75 20.92 -3.54 -3.19
N GLN A 76 19.57 -3.57 -3.15
CA GLN A 76 18.79 -4.57 -2.41
C GLN A 76 18.21 -5.69 -3.28
N LEU A 77 18.63 -5.78 -4.54
CA LEU A 77 18.21 -6.86 -5.44
C LEU A 77 18.71 -8.21 -4.92
N ASN A 78 17.80 -9.17 -4.80
CA ASN A 78 17.99 -10.50 -4.19
C ASN A 78 18.18 -10.50 -2.66
N GLU A 79 17.99 -9.36 -1.98
CA GLU A 79 18.04 -9.26 -0.54
C GLU A 79 16.64 -9.42 0.09
N GLN A 80 16.62 -9.87 1.34
CA GLN A 80 15.41 -10.02 2.16
C GLN A 80 14.98 -8.65 2.68
N ILE A 81 13.98 -8.04 2.06
CA ILE A 81 13.48 -6.71 2.42
C ILE A 81 12.14 -6.73 3.15
N PHE A 82 11.34 -7.79 2.98
CA PHE A 82 10.10 -8.06 3.70
C PHE A 82 10.19 -9.30 4.56
N SER A 83 9.18 -9.56 5.40
CA SER A 83 9.03 -10.87 6.05
C SER A 83 8.79 -11.98 5.00
N ASN A 84 9.15 -13.22 5.33
CA ASN A 84 9.05 -14.36 4.39
C ASN A 84 7.62 -14.66 3.90
N SER A 85 6.61 -14.16 4.59
CA SER A 85 5.20 -14.33 4.21
C SER A 85 4.74 -13.39 3.11
N ILE A 86 5.56 -12.42 2.68
CA ILE A 86 5.15 -11.37 1.75
C ILE A 86 5.56 -11.71 0.33
N ASN A 87 4.56 -11.70 -0.56
CA ASN A 87 4.72 -11.74 -2.00
C ASN A 87 4.09 -10.50 -2.63
N ILE A 88 4.78 -9.91 -3.61
CA ILE A 88 4.29 -8.78 -4.40
C ILE A 88 4.40 -9.15 -5.87
N ILE A 89 3.27 -9.10 -6.56
CA ILE A 89 3.15 -9.48 -7.96
C ILE A 89 2.67 -8.30 -8.79
N ASP A 90 3.22 -8.17 -9.98
CA ASP A 90 2.70 -7.28 -11.02
C ASP A 90 2.27 -8.11 -12.24
N LYS A 91 0.94 -8.18 -12.46
CA LYS A 91 0.31 -9.08 -13.43
C LYS A 91 -0.42 -8.31 -14.52
N PRO A 92 0.09 -8.32 -15.78
CA PRO A 92 -0.46 -7.51 -16.88
C PRO A 92 -1.72 -8.08 -17.54
N ASP A 93 -2.05 -9.33 -17.27
CA ASP A 93 -3.07 -10.12 -17.99
C ASP A 93 -4.30 -10.48 -17.14
N ILE A 94 -4.60 -9.70 -16.11
CA ILE A 94 -5.83 -9.86 -15.34
C ILE A 94 -7.02 -9.47 -16.25
N ILE A 95 -7.95 -10.39 -16.45
CA ILE A 95 -9.17 -10.15 -17.25
C ILE A 95 -9.95 -8.99 -16.64
N LYS A 96 -10.23 -7.95 -17.43
CA LYS A 96 -10.86 -6.69 -17.00
C LYS A 96 -10.09 -5.93 -15.91
N GLY A 97 -8.83 -6.25 -15.67
CA GLY A 97 -7.96 -5.51 -14.74
C GLY A 97 -7.68 -4.10 -15.27
N LEU A 98 -7.77 -3.08 -14.41
CA LEU A 98 -7.63 -1.68 -14.80
C LEU A 98 -6.22 -1.31 -15.28
N GLY A 99 -5.20 -2.05 -14.84
CA GLY A 99 -3.81 -1.87 -15.26
C GLY A 99 -3.36 -2.85 -16.34
N SER A 100 -4.25 -3.69 -16.88
CA SER A 100 -3.89 -4.73 -17.84
C SER A 100 -3.44 -4.15 -19.18
N LYS A 101 -2.30 -4.60 -19.68
CA LYS A 101 -1.70 -4.18 -20.95
C LYS A 101 -0.74 -5.26 -21.48
N ASN A 102 -0.70 -5.43 -22.80
CA ASN A 102 0.14 -6.44 -23.43
C ASN A 102 1.61 -6.01 -23.58
N PHE A 103 1.86 -4.71 -23.65
CA PHE A 103 3.20 -4.12 -23.80
C PHE A 103 3.26 -2.78 -23.06
N ASP A 104 4.48 -2.39 -22.72
CA ASP A 104 4.75 -1.13 -22.03
C ASP A 104 4.87 0.07 -22.99
N SER A 105 5.27 1.23 -22.49
CA SER A 105 5.40 2.46 -23.28
C SER A 105 6.53 2.43 -24.33
N GLU A 106 7.42 1.44 -24.26
CA GLU A 106 8.50 1.21 -25.21
C GLU A 106 8.17 0.07 -26.20
N GLY A 107 6.95 -0.51 -26.13
CA GLY A 107 6.55 -1.65 -26.95
C GLY A 107 7.15 -2.99 -26.49
N VAL A 108 7.76 -3.03 -25.31
CA VAL A 108 8.28 -4.27 -24.72
C VAL A 108 7.12 -5.06 -24.12
N LYS A 109 7.04 -6.35 -24.46
CA LYS A 109 6.01 -7.26 -23.94
C LYS A 109 6.00 -7.25 -22.42
N SER A 110 4.82 -7.05 -21.82
CA SER A 110 4.61 -7.14 -20.39
C SER A 110 4.24 -8.57 -20.01
N GLU A 111 4.99 -9.16 -19.08
CA GLU A 111 4.74 -10.50 -18.54
C GLU A 111 4.56 -10.40 -17.02
N THR A 112 3.95 -11.41 -16.40
CA THR A 112 3.80 -11.46 -14.95
C THR A 112 5.19 -11.47 -14.27
N ILE A 113 5.38 -10.60 -13.28
CA ILE A 113 6.63 -10.49 -12.53
C ILE A 113 6.33 -10.63 -11.04
N ASN A 114 7.04 -11.55 -10.38
CA ASN A 114 7.15 -11.56 -8.93
C ASN A 114 8.21 -10.53 -8.53
N LEU A 115 7.78 -9.34 -8.13
CA LEU A 115 8.67 -8.28 -7.67
C LEU A 115 9.30 -8.64 -6.32
N VAL A 116 8.51 -9.24 -5.45
CA VAL A 116 8.95 -9.83 -4.19
C VAL A 116 8.42 -11.25 -4.09
N LYS A 117 9.27 -12.20 -3.74
CA LYS A 117 8.91 -13.58 -3.49
C LYS A 117 9.48 -14.02 -2.15
N GLU A 118 8.62 -14.49 -1.27
CA GLU A 118 9.00 -14.89 0.10
C GLU A 118 9.83 -13.82 0.80
N GLY A 119 9.42 -12.55 0.65
CA GLY A 119 10.07 -11.37 1.22
C GLY A 119 11.34 -10.90 0.49
N VAL A 120 11.87 -11.66 -0.45
CA VAL A 120 13.10 -11.32 -1.20
C VAL A 120 12.76 -10.48 -2.43
N LEU A 121 13.44 -9.33 -2.61
CA LEU A 121 13.31 -8.49 -3.80
C LEU A 121 13.91 -9.21 -5.02
N LYS A 122 13.07 -9.61 -5.98
CA LYS A 122 13.50 -10.38 -7.16
C LYS A 122 13.70 -9.54 -8.41
N SER A 123 13.05 -8.39 -8.51
CA SER A 123 13.14 -7.56 -9.71
C SER A 123 12.91 -6.08 -9.39
N TYR A 124 13.62 -5.22 -10.12
CA TYR A 124 13.26 -3.80 -10.27
C TYR A 124 12.25 -3.64 -11.42
N LEU A 125 11.62 -2.48 -11.52
CA LEU A 125 10.82 -2.07 -12.67
C LEU A 125 11.75 -1.42 -13.69
N VAL A 126 12.07 -2.14 -14.78
CA VAL A 126 13.17 -1.77 -15.66
C VAL A 126 12.66 -1.32 -17.03
N ASP A 127 12.95 -0.07 -17.40
CA ASP A 127 12.86 0.46 -18.75
C ASP A 127 14.15 0.24 -19.53
N THR A 128 14.14 0.45 -20.85
CA THR A 128 15.32 0.20 -21.71
C THR A 128 16.48 1.14 -21.41
N TYR A 129 16.22 2.41 -21.18
CA TYR A 129 17.28 3.41 -20.97
C TYR A 129 18.03 3.20 -19.65
N ASN A 130 17.31 3.10 -18.56
CA ASN A 130 17.92 2.88 -17.24
C ASN A 130 18.45 1.44 -17.09
N GLY A 131 17.82 0.48 -17.78
CA GLY A 131 18.29 -0.89 -17.83
C GLY A 131 19.73 -0.99 -18.39
N ARG A 132 20.04 -0.26 -19.47
CA ARG A 132 21.40 -0.17 -20.00
C ARG A 132 22.40 0.38 -18.97
N LYS A 133 22.01 1.41 -18.20
CA LYS A 133 22.87 1.98 -17.15
C LYS A 133 23.12 1.01 -16.00
N LEU A 134 22.15 0.16 -15.68
CA LEU A 134 22.20 -0.79 -14.59
C LEU A 134 22.70 -2.17 -15.02
N ASN A 135 23.00 -2.35 -16.31
CA ASN A 135 23.29 -3.66 -16.94
C ASN A 135 22.16 -4.69 -16.71
N LEU A 136 20.90 -4.22 -16.78
CA LEU A 136 19.69 -5.01 -16.65
C LEU A 136 18.88 -4.96 -17.95
N LYS A 137 18.16 -6.04 -18.26
CA LYS A 137 17.23 -6.09 -19.39
C LYS A 137 15.88 -5.45 -19.00
N SER A 138 15.29 -4.67 -19.93
CA SER A 138 13.92 -4.18 -19.77
C SER A 138 12.95 -5.36 -19.57
N ASN A 139 12.01 -5.18 -18.65
CA ASN A 139 11.03 -6.20 -18.28
C ASN A 139 9.59 -5.76 -18.57
N GLY A 140 9.40 -4.84 -19.54
CA GLY A 140 8.09 -4.40 -19.96
C GLY A 140 7.39 -3.51 -18.91
N ARG A 141 8.17 -2.66 -18.22
CA ARG A 141 7.67 -1.75 -17.19
C ARG A 141 8.06 -0.29 -17.42
N SER A 142 8.39 0.08 -18.64
CA SER A 142 8.45 1.48 -19.04
C SER A 142 7.07 2.12 -18.90
N GLY A 143 6.96 3.19 -18.08
CA GLY A 143 5.69 3.81 -17.71
C GLY A 143 5.03 3.23 -16.46
N GLY A 144 5.70 2.34 -15.72
CA GLY A 144 5.25 1.85 -14.40
C GLY A 144 4.65 0.45 -14.39
N THR A 145 3.99 0.14 -13.31
CA THR A 145 3.35 -1.15 -13.05
C THR A 145 2.09 -1.40 -13.91
N THR A 146 1.62 -2.62 -13.89
CA THR A 146 0.36 -3.05 -14.50
C THR A 146 -0.70 -3.23 -13.40
N ASN A 147 -1.09 -4.45 -13.10
CA ASN A 147 -1.93 -4.72 -11.93
C ASN A 147 -1.01 -5.20 -10.80
N LEU A 148 -0.62 -4.26 -9.96
CA LEU A 148 0.29 -4.48 -8.83
C LEU A 148 -0.51 -4.86 -7.58
N TYR A 149 -0.10 -5.92 -6.87
CA TYR A 149 -0.77 -6.31 -5.64
C TYR A 149 0.12 -7.08 -4.67
N PHE A 150 -0.20 -6.98 -3.38
CA PHE A 150 0.21 -7.96 -2.39
C PHE A 150 -0.66 -9.20 -2.52
N GLU A 151 -0.08 -10.39 -2.44
CA GLU A 151 -0.86 -11.60 -2.23
C GLU A 151 -1.54 -11.60 -0.86
N ASN A 152 -2.61 -12.38 -0.73
CA ASN A 152 -3.29 -12.56 0.54
C ASN A 152 -2.34 -13.12 1.61
N GLY A 153 -2.49 -12.60 2.82
CA GLY A 153 -1.94 -13.23 4.02
C GLY A 153 -2.76 -14.44 4.46
N ASN A 154 -2.33 -15.04 5.58
CA ASN A 154 -2.99 -16.22 6.13
C ASN A 154 -4.08 -15.88 7.17
N GLN A 155 -4.12 -14.63 7.66
CA GLN A 155 -5.06 -14.19 8.69
C GLN A 155 -6.30 -13.59 8.07
N SER A 156 -7.45 -13.81 8.68
CA SER A 156 -8.66 -13.07 8.38
C SER A 156 -8.55 -11.63 8.88
N TYR A 157 -9.38 -10.75 8.35
CA TYR A 157 -9.51 -9.38 8.83
C TYR A 157 -9.76 -9.30 10.34
N ASP A 158 -10.66 -10.14 10.85
CA ASP A 158 -11.02 -10.17 12.28
C ASP A 158 -9.87 -10.68 13.18
N GLU A 159 -9.09 -11.63 12.69
CA GLU A 159 -7.88 -12.09 13.38
C GLU A 159 -6.84 -10.99 13.45
N LEU A 160 -6.62 -10.27 12.34
CA LEU A 160 -5.69 -9.14 12.29
C LEU A 160 -6.07 -8.05 13.31
N LEU A 161 -7.36 -7.71 13.45
CA LEU A 161 -7.85 -6.77 14.44
C LEU A 161 -7.62 -7.21 15.89
N LYS A 162 -7.57 -8.53 16.14
CA LYS A 162 -7.40 -9.10 17.48
C LYS A 162 -5.95 -9.43 17.83
N MET A 163 -5.00 -9.33 16.88
CA MET A 163 -3.60 -9.66 17.14
C MET A 163 -2.98 -8.85 18.27
N ASN A 164 -3.44 -7.64 18.47
CA ASN A 164 -2.95 -6.74 19.52
C ASN A 164 -4.09 -6.28 20.41
N SER A 165 -3.83 -6.17 21.73
CA SER A 165 -4.82 -5.65 22.69
C SER A 165 -5.24 -4.21 22.38
N LYS A 166 -4.32 -3.43 21.76
CA LYS A 166 -4.55 -2.04 21.35
C LYS A 166 -3.83 -1.76 20.03
N CYS A 167 -4.54 -1.21 19.06
CA CYS A 167 -4.01 -0.78 17.78
C CYS A 167 -4.82 0.38 17.21
N ILE A 168 -4.35 0.95 16.11
CA ILE A 168 -5.04 2.03 15.39
C ILE A 168 -5.41 1.52 14.00
N TYR A 169 -6.67 1.68 13.60
CA TYR A 169 -7.16 1.42 12.26
C TYR A 169 -7.24 2.73 11.47
N ILE A 170 -6.42 2.87 10.44
CA ILE A 170 -6.31 4.06 9.60
C ILE A 170 -7.23 3.95 8.38
N THR A 171 -8.07 4.95 8.21
CA THR A 171 -8.99 5.06 7.06
C THR A 171 -8.62 6.16 6.08
N GLU A 172 -7.79 7.11 6.50
CA GLU A 172 -7.30 8.22 5.66
C GLU A 172 -5.90 8.64 6.08
N THR A 173 -5.11 9.05 5.09
CA THR A 173 -3.80 9.69 5.31
C THR A 173 -3.76 11.03 4.60
N ILE A 174 -3.03 11.99 5.16
CA ILE A 174 -2.89 13.36 4.66
C ILE A 174 -1.41 13.65 4.45
N GLY A 175 -1.09 14.16 3.27
CA GLY A 175 0.27 14.57 2.90
C GLY A 175 1.09 13.48 2.19
N HIS A 176 2.25 13.89 1.70
CA HIS A 176 3.24 13.05 1.01
C HIS A 176 4.42 12.81 1.95
N GLY A 177 4.26 11.91 2.91
CA GLY A 177 5.22 11.69 3.98
C GLY A 177 6.29 10.63 3.70
N SER A 178 6.57 10.30 2.44
CA SER A 178 7.54 9.26 2.08
C SER A 178 8.81 9.88 1.51
N ASN A 179 9.95 9.60 2.13
CA ASN A 179 11.26 9.93 1.59
C ASN A 179 11.89 8.70 0.94
N LEU A 180 11.95 8.68 -0.38
CA LEU A 180 12.49 7.52 -1.11
C LEU A 180 14.00 7.34 -0.97
N VAL A 181 14.74 8.35 -0.55
CA VAL A 181 16.20 8.26 -0.37
C VAL A 181 16.54 7.58 0.95
N THR A 182 15.91 8.01 2.04
CA THR A 182 16.18 7.52 3.40
C THR A 182 15.29 6.35 3.82
N GLY A 183 14.11 6.25 3.22
CA GLY A 183 13.06 5.31 3.62
C GLY A 183 12.16 5.84 4.73
N ASP A 184 12.31 7.09 5.16
CA ASP A 184 11.47 7.66 6.22
C ASP A 184 10.03 7.85 5.75
N TYR A 185 9.12 7.57 6.66
CA TYR A 185 7.68 7.71 6.47
C TYR A 185 7.07 8.48 7.64
N SER A 186 6.35 9.56 7.32
CA SER A 186 5.65 10.35 8.34
C SER A 186 4.46 11.06 7.70
N VAL A 187 3.25 10.68 8.05
CA VAL A 187 2.01 11.24 7.48
C VAL A 187 1.01 11.58 8.56
N GLY A 188 0.22 12.62 8.32
CA GLY A 188 -1.01 12.86 9.06
C GLY A 188 -2.01 11.74 8.80
N ALA A 189 -2.78 11.34 9.82
CA ALA A 189 -3.73 10.25 9.69
C ALA A 189 -5.00 10.46 10.48
N THR A 190 -6.06 9.79 10.02
CA THR A 190 -7.38 9.72 10.65
C THR A 190 -7.86 8.29 10.65
N GLY A 191 -8.51 7.86 11.72
CA GLY A 191 -8.97 6.48 11.83
C GLY A 191 -9.73 6.21 13.11
N PHE A 192 -9.52 5.04 13.68
CA PHE A 192 -10.20 4.57 14.89
C PHE A 192 -9.22 3.92 15.85
N LEU A 193 -9.44 4.13 17.14
CA LEU A 193 -8.83 3.28 18.15
C LEU A 193 -9.54 1.93 18.16
N VAL A 194 -8.76 0.85 18.18
CA VAL A 194 -9.23 -0.53 18.29
C VAL A 194 -8.62 -1.14 19.54
N GLU A 195 -9.46 -1.73 20.39
CA GLU A 195 -9.06 -2.46 21.58
C GLU A 195 -9.72 -3.83 21.59
N ASN A 196 -8.92 -4.87 21.73
CA ASN A 196 -9.35 -6.27 21.71
C ASN A 196 -10.24 -6.61 20.49
N GLY A 197 -9.85 -6.10 19.32
CA GLY A 197 -10.57 -6.29 18.06
C GLY A 197 -11.86 -5.47 17.90
N GLN A 198 -12.16 -4.55 18.82
CA GLN A 198 -13.36 -3.72 18.76
C GLN A 198 -13.04 -2.25 18.51
N PHE A 199 -13.73 -1.64 17.56
CA PHE A 199 -13.67 -0.19 17.34
C PHE A 199 -14.26 0.56 18.52
N LYS A 200 -13.48 1.44 19.15
CA LYS A 200 -13.89 2.21 20.34
C LYS A 200 -14.39 3.59 20.00
N TYR A 201 -13.55 4.41 19.40
CA TYR A 201 -13.88 5.77 19.01
C TYR A 201 -13.03 6.25 17.85
N PRO A 202 -13.52 7.20 17.05
CA PRO A 202 -12.72 7.81 16.00
C PRO A 202 -11.59 8.68 16.57
N ILE A 203 -10.50 8.73 15.85
CA ILE A 203 -9.32 9.55 16.14
C ILE A 203 -8.95 10.39 14.92
N ASN A 204 -8.49 11.60 15.13
CA ASN A 204 -7.99 12.48 14.09
C ASN A 204 -6.74 13.26 14.53
N GLU A 205 -6.18 14.03 13.60
CA GLU A 205 -5.02 14.89 13.85
C GLU A 205 -3.86 14.13 14.53
N ILE A 206 -3.63 12.89 14.12
CA ILE A 206 -2.48 12.11 14.53
C ILE A 206 -1.44 12.08 13.41
N THR A 207 -0.18 11.89 13.80
CA THR A 207 0.91 11.57 12.87
C THR A 207 1.33 10.13 13.10
N ILE A 208 1.44 9.36 12.04
CA ILE A 208 2.03 8.03 12.07
C ILE A 208 3.38 8.08 11.38
N ALA A 209 4.41 7.49 12.00
CA ALA A 209 5.77 7.55 11.50
C ALA A 209 6.52 6.24 11.67
N GLY A 210 7.48 6.02 10.77
CA GLY A 210 8.38 4.87 10.77
C GLY A 210 9.46 5.00 9.70
N ASN A 211 10.18 3.92 9.45
CA ASN A 211 11.09 3.81 8.32
C ASN A 211 10.74 2.55 7.53
N PHE A 212 10.62 2.65 6.21
CA PHE A 212 10.21 1.53 5.35
C PHE A 212 11.09 0.30 5.49
N LYS A 213 12.40 0.45 5.74
CA LYS A 213 13.31 -0.69 5.95
C LYS A 213 12.91 -1.56 7.14
N ASP A 214 12.36 -0.92 8.19
CA ASP A 214 11.88 -1.60 9.38
C ASP A 214 10.41 -2.00 9.25
N MET A 215 9.59 -1.13 8.66
CA MET A 215 8.15 -1.36 8.46
C MET A 215 7.91 -2.60 7.60
N PHE A 216 8.63 -2.77 6.49
CA PHE A 216 8.47 -3.89 5.56
C PHE A 216 8.71 -5.26 6.23
N LYS A 217 9.58 -5.33 7.23
CA LYS A 217 9.86 -6.56 7.98
C LYS A 217 8.78 -6.93 9.00
N ARG A 218 7.88 -5.98 9.32
CA ARG A 218 6.83 -6.08 10.35
C ARG A 218 5.41 -5.96 9.78
N ILE A 219 5.26 -6.28 8.49
CA ILE A 219 3.97 -6.29 7.81
C ILE A 219 3.28 -7.64 8.04
N PHE A 220 1.99 -7.55 8.36
CA PHE A 220 1.03 -8.66 8.36
C PHE A 220 -0.12 -8.31 7.43
N LEU A 221 -0.52 -9.25 6.58
CA LEU A 221 -1.58 -9.06 5.60
C LEU A 221 -2.79 -9.93 5.95
N ALA A 222 -3.97 -9.37 5.77
CA ALA A 222 -5.21 -10.14 5.81
C ALA A 222 -5.42 -10.96 4.52
N ASN A 223 -6.47 -11.78 4.49
CA ASN A 223 -6.87 -12.58 3.33
C ASN A 223 -8.05 -11.96 2.55
N ASP A 224 -8.20 -10.64 2.63
CA ASP A 224 -9.32 -9.88 2.07
C ASP A 224 -8.96 -9.07 0.81
N LEU A 225 -7.96 -9.54 0.03
CA LEU A 225 -7.58 -8.92 -1.23
C LEU A 225 -8.77 -8.85 -2.20
N ASP A 226 -8.95 -7.68 -2.79
CA ASP A 226 -9.95 -7.41 -3.81
C ASP A 226 -9.34 -6.58 -4.94
N PHE A 227 -9.75 -6.83 -6.19
CA PHE A 227 -9.18 -6.17 -7.38
C PHE A 227 -10.09 -5.04 -7.86
N GLU A 228 -10.11 -3.94 -7.13
CA GLU A 228 -10.89 -2.74 -7.48
C GLU A 228 -10.10 -1.70 -8.29
N TYR A 229 -8.76 -1.76 -8.24
CA TYR A 229 -7.86 -0.76 -8.82
C TYR A 229 -6.75 -1.43 -9.64
N SER A 230 -5.89 -0.61 -10.26
CA SER A 230 -4.63 -1.12 -10.85
C SER A 230 -3.59 -1.48 -9.79
N THR A 231 -3.67 -0.90 -8.59
CA THR A 231 -2.85 -1.27 -7.43
C THR A 231 -3.77 -1.71 -6.31
N ASN A 232 -3.61 -2.93 -5.80
CA ASN A 232 -4.49 -3.51 -4.80
C ASN A 232 -3.69 -4.08 -3.61
N SER A 233 -4.28 -4.00 -2.44
CA SER A 233 -3.73 -4.57 -1.22
C SER A 233 -4.84 -5.15 -0.37
N PRO A 234 -4.62 -6.27 0.33
CA PRO A 234 -5.47 -6.62 1.44
C PRO A 234 -5.29 -5.62 2.58
N THR A 235 -6.14 -5.71 3.60
CA THR A 235 -5.94 -4.99 4.87
C THR A 235 -4.57 -5.35 5.43
N MET A 236 -3.82 -4.34 5.87
CA MET A 236 -2.42 -4.47 6.28
C MET A 236 -2.21 -3.97 7.69
N MET A 237 -1.52 -4.72 8.52
CA MET A 237 -1.02 -4.26 9.81
C MET A 237 0.50 -4.11 9.76
N ILE A 238 1.00 -3.04 10.39
CA ILE A 238 2.43 -2.80 10.61
C ILE A 238 2.65 -2.61 12.10
N GLU A 239 3.51 -3.43 12.69
CA GLU A 239 3.79 -3.36 14.13
C GLU A 239 4.81 -2.28 14.48
N GLY A 240 4.64 -1.69 15.68
CA GLY A 240 5.62 -0.82 16.31
C GLY A 240 5.86 0.50 15.59
N MET A 241 4.86 1.06 14.93
CA MET A 241 4.90 2.40 14.37
C MET A 241 4.82 3.46 15.48
N THR A 242 5.47 4.58 15.28
CA THR A 242 5.30 5.75 16.16
C THR A 242 4.00 6.46 15.80
N VAL A 243 3.15 6.64 16.80
CA VAL A 243 1.92 7.43 16.69
C VAL A 243 2.04 8.64 17.60
N ALA A 244 1.89 9.84 17.04
CA ALA A 244 1.92 11.11 17.78
C ALA A 244 0.58 11.83 17.58
N GLY A 245 -0.14 12.12 18.68
CA GLY A 245 -1.47 12.70 18.62
C GLY A 245 -1.70 13.92 19.50
N LYS A 246 -0.89 14.14 20.54
CA LYS A 246 -0.87 15.36 21.36
C LYS A 246 0.52 15.96 21.39
N TRP A 247 0.62 17.24 21.07
CA TRP A 247 1.77 18.02 21.46
C TRP A 247 1.76 18.13 22.99
N VAL A 248 2.72 17.55 23.67
CA VAL A 248 2.98 17.85 25.06
C VAL A 248 3.75 19.17 25.04
N VAL A 249 3.03 20.26 25.26
CA VAL A 249 3.68 21.54 25.59
C VAL A 249 4.24 21.35 27.00
N PHE A 250 5.53 21.15 27.11
CA PHE A 250 6.21 21.32 28.40
C PHE A 250 6.16 22.82 28.72
N VAL A 251 5.31 23.21 29.65
CA VAL A 251 5.30 24.54 30.27
C VAL A 251 6.34 24.55 31.37
#